data_09cab4016cfa3588d4f28428468704e0
#
_entry.id   09cab4016cfa3588d4f28428468704e0
#
_cell.length_a   1.000
_cell.length_b   1.000
_cell.length_c   1.000
_cell.angle_alpha   90.00
_cell.angle_beta   90.00
_cell.angle_gamma   90.00
#
_symmetry.space_group_name_H-M   'P 1'
#
loop_
_entity.id
_entity.type
_entity.pdbx_description
1 polymer ?
#
loop_
_entity_poly.entity_id
_entity_poly.type
_entity_poly.pdbx_seq_one_letter_code
_entity_poly.pdbx_strand_id
1 'polypeptide(L)'
;MDPAVAERLREKRRKERAYNRKHWKKIAVKGTVCVAVLLLILYIFVGGTLRSLRQQPAQTETPRSAMLSELLQERGYETENVSLTYRWVVDDPLQAAGGGEKDGNRFELYRYADEETARRAYGQVVNLIAPEMESAARASHQIELTGGGSMFTVILDGVYYLALTRNSDVIYACSPDSLQEANAILADIGYLHGKSYD
;
A
#
# COMPACT_ATOMS: atom_id res chain seq x y z
N MET A 1 42.13 66.51 -4.57
CA MET A 1 42.15 65.07 -4.28
C MET A 1 43.39 64.48 -4.90
N ASP A 2 44.30 63.94 -4.11
CA ASP A 2 45.60 63.44 -4.55
C ASP A 2 45.38 62.29 -5.59
N PRO A 3 45.94 62.38 -6.80
CA PRO A 3 45.77 61.37 -7.87
C PRO A 3 46.18 59.98 -7.42
N ALA A 4 47.18 59.84 -6.53
CA ALA A 4 47.62 58.59 -5.96
C ALA A 4 46.54 57.91 -5.08
N VAL A 5 45.72 58.65 -4.38
CA VAL A 5 44.62 58.13 -3.57
C VAL A 5 43.47 57.65 -4.41
N ALA A 6 43.17 58.35 -5.51
CA ALA A 6 42.15 57.97 -6.46
C ALA A 6 42.50 56.66 -7.19
N GLU A 7 43.74 56.44 -7.48
CA GLU A 7 44.21 55.20 -8.15
C GLU A 7 44.13 53.98 -7.22
N ARG A 8 44.53 54.11 -5.95
CA ARG A 8 44.40 53.06 -4.91
C ARG A 8 42.94 52.68 -4.66
N LEU A 9 42.03 53.64 -4.68
CA LEU A 9 40.60 53.38 -4.54
C LEU A 9 40.02 52.65 -5.74
N ARG A 10 40.46 52.97 -6.97
CA ARG A 10 40.07 52.25 -8.17
C ARG A 10 40.57 50.81 -8.20
N GLU A 11 41.77 50.58 -7.77
CA GLU A 11 42.36 49.23 -7.67
C GLU A 11 41.66 48.37 -6.62
N LYS A 12 41.33 48.92 -5.43
CA LYS A 12 40.59 48.26 -4.37
C LYS A 12 39.19 47.82 -4.89
N ARG A 13 38.48 48.74 -5.54
CA ARG A 13 37.15 48.42 -6.14
C ARG A 13 37.22 47.35 -7.25
N ARG A 14 38.30 47.33 -8.03
CA ARG A 14 38.51 46.26 -9.03
C ARG A 14 38.74 44.92 -8.37
N LYS A 15 39.52 44.83 -7.33
CA LYS A 15 39.79 43.60 -6.56
C LYS A 15 38.51 43.10 -5.87
N GLU A 16 37.73 43.97 -5.27
CA GLU A 16 36.43 43.64 -4.66
C GLU A 16 35.41 43.11 -5.69
N ARG A 17 35.30 43.75 -6.86
CA ARG A 17 34.43 43.27 -7.94
C ARG A 17 34.87 41.91 -8.47
N ALA A 18 36.17 41.67 -8.61
CA ALA A 18 36.69 40.39 -9.05
C ALA A 18 36.42 39.27 -8.02
N TYR A 19 36.61 39.57 -6.72
CA TYR A 19 36.30 38.65 -5.62
C TYR A 19 34.82 38.32 -5.57
N ASN A 20 33.95 39.33 -5.60
CA ASN A 20 32.52 39.15 -5.60
C ASN A 20 32.04 38.33 -6.81
N ARG A 21 32.55 38.56 -8.03
CA ARG A 21 32.23 37.80 -9.22
C ARG A 21 32.58 36.30 -9.09
N LYS A 22 33.72 36.01 -8.46
CA LYS A 22 34.15 34.62 -8.22
C LYS A 22 33.31 33.93 -7.16
N HIS A 23 32.91 34.66 -6.12
CA HIS A 23 32.02 34.15 -5.07
C HIS A 23 30.59 33.93 -5.56
N TRP A 24 30.05 34.86 -6.34
CA TRP A 24 28.70 34.72 -6.95
C TRP A 24 28.58 33.50 -7.86
N LYS A 25 29.62 33.22 -8.66
CA LYS A 25 29.65 32.00 -9.48
C LYS A 25 29.60 30.73 -8.63
N LYS A 26 30.30 30.67 -7.53
CA LYS A 26 30.28 29.51 -6.63
C LYS A 26 28.92 29.34 -5.92
N ILE A 27 28.29 30.44 -5.51
CA ILE A 27 26.99 30.45 -4.88
C ILE A 27 25.89 30.07 -5.93
N ALA A 28 25.96 30.62 -7.13
CA ALA A 28 25.06 30.31 -8.20
C ALA A 28 25.10 28.80 -8.55
N VAL A 29 26.31 28.23 -8.72
CA VAL A 29 26.46 26.78 -9.01
C VAL A 29 25.91 25.93 -7.89
N LYS A 30 26.19 26.25 -6.61
CA LYS A 30 25.63 25.51 -5.48
C LYS A 30 24.11 25.63 -5.42
N GLY A 31 23.58 26.83 -5.66
CA GLY A 31 22.12 27.07 -5.70
C GLY A 31 21.45 26.27 -6.81
N THR A 32 22.03 26.23 -8.02
CA THR A 32 21.48 25.46 -9.14
C THR A 32 21.47 23.95 -8.85
N VAL A 33 22.53 23.44 -8.22
CA VAL A 33 22.58 22.01 -7.82
C VAL A 33 21.50 21.69 -6.77
N CYS A 34 21.32 22.53 -5.76
CA CYS A 34 20.26 22.34 -4.77
C CYS A 34 18.86 22.35 -5.38
N VAL A 35 18.59 23.29 -6.30
CA VAL A 35 17.31 23.36 -6.99
C VAL A 35 17.09 22.12 -7.87
N ALA A 36 18.12 21.65 -8.60
CA ALA A 36 18.03 20.45 -9.40
C ALA A 36 17.74 19.19 -8.55
N VAL A 37 18.38 19.06 -7.40
CA VAL A 37 18.13 17.95 -6.46
C VAL A 37 16.70 18.02 -5.90
N LEU A 38 16.23 19.20 -5.51
CA LEU A 38 14.84 19.37 -5.04
C LEU A 38 13.81 19.04 -6.12
N LEU A 39 14.05 19.44 -7.36
CA LEU A 39 13.19 19.09 -8.48
C LEU A 39 13.19 17.58 -8.78
N LEU A 40 14.34 16.94 -8.64
CA LEU A 40 14.45 15.48 -8.80
C LEU A 40 13.66 14.74 -7.71
N ILE A 41 13.78 15.17 -6.45
CA ILE A 41 13.01 14.62 -5.33
C ILE A 41 11.52 14.83 -5.56
N LEU A 42 11.11 16.04 -5.96
CA LEU A 42 9.73 16.35 -6.28
C LEU A 42 9.19 15.49 -7.44
N TYR A 43 10.01 15.29 -8.48
CA TYR A 43 9.66 14.43 -9.62
C TYR A 43 9.47 12.96 -9.20
N ILE A 44 10.33 12.44 -8.32
CA ILE A 44 10.21 11.08 -7.79
C ILE A 44 8.94 10.96 -6.93
N PHE A 45 8.67 11.94 -6.04
CA PHE A 45 7.47 11.95 -5.20
C PHE A 45 6.19 12.08 -6.03
N VAL A 46 6.11 13.06 -6.91
CA VAL A 46 4.94 13.29 -7.77
C VAL A 46 4.77 12.16 -8.80
N GLY A 47 5.88 11.66 -9.36
CA GLY A 47 5.85 10.51 -10.25
C GLY A 47 5.41 9.22 -9.57
N GLY A 48 5.81 9.00 -8.31
CA GLY A 48 5.36 7.89 -7.49
C GLY A 48 3.87 7.97 -7.16
N THR A 49 3.39 9.13 -6.72
CA THR A 49 1.95 9.33 -6.41
C THR A 49 1.08 9.29 -7.66
N LEU A 50 1.51 9.87 -8.79
CA LEU A 50 0.79 9.77 -10.06
C LEU A 50 0.78 8.35 -10.63
N ARG A 51 1.83 7.56 -10.39
CA ARG A 51 1.86 6.15 -10.77
C ARG A 51 0.90 5.32 -9.94
N SER A 52 0.83 5.57 -8.63
CA SER A 52 -0.14 4.91 -7.75
C SER A 52 -1.59 5.31 -8.07
N LEU A 53 -1.84 6.56 -8.48
CA LEU A 53 -3.16 7.01 -8.93
C LEU A 53 -3.53 6.48 -10.34
N ARG A 54 -2.55 6.28 -11.23
CA ARG A 54 -2.77 5.66 -12.54
C ARG A 54 -2.94 4.14 -12.48
N GLN A 55 -2.48 3.51 -11.41
CA GLN A 55 -2.66 2.08 -11.13
C GLN A 55 -3.96 1.78 -10.38
N GLN A 56 -4.93 2.71 -10.35
CA GLN A 56 -6.31 2.28 -10.14
C GLN A 56 -6.68 1.48 -11.39
N PRO A 57 -6.74 0.13 -11.33
CA PRO A 57 -7.34 -0.61 -12.41
C PRO A 57 -8.74 -0.02 -12.58
N ALA A 58 -9.10 0.33 -13.82
CA ALA A 58 -10.50 0.49 -14.13
C ALA A 58 -11.17 -0.73 -13.49
N GLN A 59 -12.09 -0.51 -12.56
CA GLN A 59 -12.85 -1.56 -11.92
C GLN A 59 -13.64 -2.27 -13.02
N THR A 60 -12.97 -3.19 -13.71
CA THR A 60 -13.65 -4.15 -14.53
C THR A 60 -14.24 -5.10 -13.50
N GLU A 61 -15.46 -4.78 -13.06
CA GLU A 61 -16.22 -5.60 -12.15
C GLU A 61 -16.31 -6.99 -12.75
N THR A 62 -15.44 -7.88 -12.25
CA THR A 62 -15.66 -9.30 -12.51
C THR A 62 -16.92 -9.69 -11.76
N PRO A 63 -17.77 -10.62 -12.30
CA PRO A 63 -19.03 -10.98 -11.67
C PRO A 63 -18.94 -11.30 -10.17
N ARG A 64 -17.77 -11.79 -9.71
CA ARG A 64 -17.55 -12.08 -8.29
C ARG A 64 -17.28 -10.84 -7.43
N SER A 65 -16.65 -9.79 -7.95
CA SER A 65 -16.45 -8.56 -7.17
C SER A 65 -17.73 -7.75 -7.03
N ALA A 66 -18.56 -7.69 -8.09
CA ALA A 66 -19.89 -7.11 -8.00
C ALA A 66 -20.78 -7.88 -7.00
N MET A 67 -20.79 -9.22 -7.09
CA MET A 67 -21.50 -10.09 -6.15
C MET A 67 -21.02 -9.89 -4.71
N LEU A 68 -19.71 -9.72 -4.48
CA LEU A 68 -19.18 -9.47 -3.15
C LEU A 68 -19.67 -8.11 -2.62
N SER A 69 -19.62 -7.06 -3.44
CA SER A 69 -20.07 -5.73 -3.02
C SER A 69 -21.55 -5.73 -2.63
N GLU A 70 -22.42 -6.36 -3.43
CA GLU A 70 -23.84 -6.53 -3.12
C GLU A 70 -24.04 -7.32 -1.81
N LEU A 71 -23.34 -8.44 -1.64
CA LEU A 71 -23.43 -9.26 -0.43
C LEU A 71 -22.98 -8.50 0.82
N LEU A 72 -21.90 -7.72 0.72
CA LEU A 72 -21.41 -6.90 1.83
C LEU A 72 -22.41 -5.80 2.18
N GLN A 73 -23.02 -5.13 1.18
CA GLN A 73 -24.04 -4.12 1.39
C GLN A 73 -25.31 -4.70 2.02
N GLU A 74 -25.77 -5.86 1.56
CA GLU A 74 -26.91 -6.59 2.16
C GLU A 74 -26.68 -6.94 3.62
N ARG A 75 -25.42 -7.18 4.00
CA ARG A 75 -25.02 -7.44 5.38
C ARG A 75 -24.73 -6.17 6.20
N GLY A 76 -24.93 -4.99 5.58
CA GLY A 76 -24.78 -3.67 6.21
C GLY A 76 -23.33 -3.17 6.30
N TYR A 77 -22.42 -3.68 5.48
CA TYR A 77 -21.08 -3.12 5.35
C TYR A 77 -21.09 -1.85 4.50
N GLU A 78 -20.29 -0.86 4.89
CA GLU A 78 -19.97 0.26 4.04
C GLU A 78 -18.93 -0.19 3.01
N THR A 79 -19.27 -0.12 1.71
CA THR A 79 -18.40 -0.56 0.62
C THR A 79 -17.85 0.59 -0.21
N GLU A 80 -18.42 1.79 -0.06
CA GLU A 80 -17.96 3.00 -0.75
C GLU A 80 -16.80 3.64 0.01
N ASN A 81 -15.76 4.08 -0.71
CA ASN A 81 -14.59 4.77 -0.16
C ASN A 81 -13.76 3.98 0.87
N VAL A 82 -13.91 2.66 0.93
CA VAL A 82 -13.11 1.82 1.83
C VAL A 82 -11.65 1.81 1.36
N SER A 83 -10.75 2.23 2.22
CA SER A 83 -9.32 2.15 1.97
C SER A 83 -8.84 0.72 2.14
N LEU A 84 -8.45 0.05 1.07
CA LEU A 84 -7.99 -1.33 1.12
C LEU A 84 -6.61 -1.44 1.78
N THR A 85 -6.49 -2.29 2.80
CA THR A 85 -5.34 -2.39 3.71
C THR A 85 -4.08 -2.89 3.01
N TYR A 86 -4.22 -3.92 2.15
CA TYR A 86 -3.09 -4.63 1.54
C TYR A 86 -2.98 -4.44 0.03
N ARG A 87 -3.56 -3.38 -0.52
CA ARG A 87 -3.52 -3.08 -1.95
C ARG A 87 -2.09 -2.96 -2.52
N TRP A 88 -1.14 -2.58 -1.69
CA TRP A 88 0.25 -2.28 -2.05
C TRP A 88 1.23 -3.43 -1.78
N VAL A 89 0.74 -4.56 -1.29
CA VAL A 89 1.56 -5.70 -0.84
C VAL A 89 2.46 -6.29 -1.94
N VAL A 90 1.99 -6.28 -3.19
CA VAL A 90 2.83 -6.61 -4.35
C VAL A 90 2.71 -5.50 -5.40
N ASP A 91 3.80 -5.29 -6.16
CA ASP A 91 3.86 -4.28 -7.22
C ASP A 91 3.05 -4.67 -8.47
N ASP A 92 2.60 -5.93 -8.53
CA ASP A 92 1.82 -6.43 -9.65
C ASP A 92 0.41 -5.81 -9.68
N PRO A 93 -0.12 -5.47 -10.87
CA PRO A 93 -1.41 -4.81 -10.98
C PRO A 93 -2.55 -5.74 -10.56
N LEU A 94 -3.43 -5.24 -9.70
CA LEU A 94 -4.68 -5.92 -9.36
C LEU A 94 -5.65 -5.91 -10.56
N GLN A 95 -6.27 -7.04 -10.84
CA GLN A 95 -7.36 -7.13 -11.81
C GLN A 95 -8.68 -6.62 -11.23
N ALA A 96 -8.91 -6.88 -9.94
CA ALA A 96 -10.04 -6.36 -9.20
C ALA A 96 -9.68 -6.29 -7.71
N ALA A 97 -10.32 -5.37 -6.99
CA ALA A 97 -10.26 -5.31 -5.54
C ALA A 97 -11.54 -4.67 -5.01
N GLY A 98 -11.97 -5.12 -3.87
CA GLY A 98 -13.15 -4.59 -3.21
C GLY A 98 -13.19 -5.03 -1.76
N GLY A 99 -13.99 -4.36 -0.96
CA GLY A 99 -14.13 -4.69 0.46
C GLY A 99 -15.19 -3.84 1.13
N GLY A 100 -15.35 -4.06 2.43
CA GLY A 100 -16.28 -3.29 3.26
C GLY A 100 -15.87 -3.29 4.71
N GLU A 101 -16.41 -2.32 5.44
CA GLU A 101 -16.25 -2.15 6.88
C GLU A 101 -17.60 -2.06 7.58
N LYS A 102 -17.70 -2.66 8.77
CA LYS A 102 -18.88 -2.62 9.62
C LYS A 102 -18.50 -2.88 11.08
N ASP A 103 -18.76 -1.94 11.96
CA ASP A 103 -18.57 -2.10 13.43
C ASP A 103 -17.19 -2.68 13.82
N GLY A 104 -16.11 -2.23 13.16
CA GLY A 104 -14.75 -2.76 13.36
C GLY A 104 -14.45 -4.06 12.61
N ASN A 105 -15.44 -4.70 12.01
CA ASN A 105 -15.24 -5.81 11.08
C ASN A 105 -14.80 -5.27 9.72
N ARG A 106 -13.84 -5.93 9.10
CA ARG A 106 -13.36 -5.61 7.77
C ARG A 106 -13.27 -6.87 6.93
N PHE A 107 -13.68 -6.76 5.68
CA PHE A 107 -13.57 -7.82 4.69
C PHE A 107 -13.06 -7.25 3.38
N GLU A 108 -11.99 -7.81 2.81
CA GLU A 108 -11.34 -7.32 1.60
C GLU A 108 -11.00 -8.49 0.67
N LEU A 109 -11.19 -8.28 -0.63
CA LEU A 109 -10.82 -9.21 -1.69
C LEU A 109 -9.89 -8.53 -2.69
N TYR A 110 -8.82 -9.21 -3.06
CA TYR A 110 -7.82 -8.79 -4.04
C TYR A 110 -7.68 -9.86 -5.10
N ARG A 111 -7.90 -9.52 -6.36
CA ARG A 111 -7.69 -10.41 -7.50
C ARG A 111 -6.45 -10.03 -8.28
N TYR A 112 -5.56 -10.97 -8.43
CA TYR A 112 -4.34 -10.84 -9.19
C TYR A 112 -4.47 -11.45 -10.59
N ALA A 113 -3.46 -11.26 -11.45
CA ALA A 113 -3.46 -11.80 -12.81
C ALA A 113 -3.38 -13.33 -12.83
N ASP A 114 -2.69 -13.91 -11.86
CA ASP A 114 -2.41 -15.34 -11.78
C ASP A 114 -2.29 -15.84 -10.32
N GLU A 115 -2.31 -17.15 -10.17
CA GLU A 115 -2.24 -17.81 -8.87
C GLU A 115 -0.88 -17.63 -8.18
N GLU A 116 0.21 -17.54 -8.93
CA GLU A 116 1.55 -17.37 -8.35
C GLU A 116 1.69 -16.02 -7.68
N THR A 117 1.21 -14.96 -8.33
CA THR A 117 1.17 -13.60 -7.79
C THR A 117 0.26 -13.55 -6.57
N ALA A 118 -0.92 -14.18 -6.60
CA ALA A 118 -1.82 -14.26 -5.45
C ALA A 118 -1.17 -14.99 -4.26
N ARG A 119 -0.43 -16.09 -4.51
CA ARG A 119 0.27 -16.82 -3.46
C ARG A 119 1.41 -16.01 -2.83
N ARG A 120 2.16 -15.24 -3.64
CA ARG A 120 3.16 -14.29 -3.11
C ARG A 120 2.52 -13.20 -2.24
N ALA A 121 1.43 -12.61 -2.71
CA ALA A 121 0.68 -11.60 -1.98
C ALA A 121 0.14 -12.16 -0.65
N TYR A 122 -0.47 -13.34 -0.67
CA TYR A 122 -0.92 -14.02 0.53
C TYR A 122 0.21 -14.21 1.55
N GLY A 123 1.38 -14.70 1.13
CA GLY A 123 2.54 -14.86 2.02
C GLY A 123 2.97 -13.55 2.65
N GLN A 124 2.94 -12.44 1.91
CA GLN A 124 3.25 -11.12 2.44
C GLN A 124 2.16 -10.60 3.40
N VAL A 125 0.88 -10.81 3.10
CA VAL A 125 -0.23 -10.46 4.00
C VAL A 125 -0.10 -11.22 5.33
N VAL A 126 0.15 -12.53 5.29
CA VAL A 126 0.37 -13.34 6.50
C VAL A 126 1.56 -12.82 7.31
N ASN A 127 2.68 -12.49 6.67
CA ASN A 127 3.85 -11.93 7.35
C ASN A 127 3.58 -10.54 7.95
N LEU A 128 2.72 -9.73 7.35
CA LEU A 128 2.35 -8.42 7.88
C LEU A 128 1.37 -8.52 9.05
N ILE A 129 0.46 -9.51 9.03
CA ILE A 129 -0.44 -9.78 10.15
C ILE A 129 0.33 -10.34 11.35
N ALA A 130 1.25 -11.26 11.12
CA ALA A 130 2.01 -11.95 12.17
C ALA A 130 3.52 -11.93 11.88
N PRO A 131 4.19 -10.77 12.02
CA PRO A 131 5.61 -10.60 11.69
C PRO A 131 6.55 -11.46 12.54
N GLU A 132 6.11 -11.89 13.72
CA GLU A 132 6.86 -12.74 14.64
C GLU A 132 6.06 -14.01 15.00
N MET A 133 5.92 -14.90 14.01
CA MET A 133 5.12 -16.14 14.18
C MET A 133 5.55 -17.01 15.37
N GLU A 134 6.80 -16.94 15.84
CA GLU A 134 7.25 -17.71 17.00
C GLU A 134 6.54 -17.29 18.30
N SER A 135 6.19 -16.03 18.46
CA SER A 135 5.45 -15.53 19.64
C SER A 135 3.93 -15.68 19.52
N ALA A 136 3.39 -15.61 18.29
CA ALA A 136 1.96 -15.75 18.01
C ALA A 136 1.49 -17.21 17.83
N ALA A 137 2.41 -18.17 17.82
CA ALA A 137 2.16 -19.60 17.50
C ALA A 137 1.11 -20.31 18.37
N ARG A 138 0.69 -19.73 19.49
CA ARG A 138 -0.32 -20.34 20.38
C ARG A 138 -1.77 -20.17 19.91
N ALA A 139 -2.03 -19.30 18.96
CA ALA A 139 -3.38 -18.99 18.50
C ALA A 139 -3.48 -18.87 16.97
N SER A 140 -2.47 -19.35 16.20
CA SER A 140 -2.50 -19.36 14.76
C SER A 140 -2.85 -20.74 14.20
N HIS A 141 -3.68 -20.76 13.17
CA HIS A 141 -4.01 -21.96 12.40
C HIS A 141 -3.76 -21.71 10.93
N GLN A 142 -2.99 -22.59 10.29
CA GLN A 142 -2.85 -22.63 8.85
C GLN A 142 -3.45 -23.93 8.33
N ILE A 143 -4.34 -23.82 7.35
CA ILE A 143 -5.10 -24.93 6.79
C ILE A 143 -4.96 -24.88 5.26
N GLU A 144 -4.63 -26.03 4.65
CA GLU A 144 -4.77 -26.22 3.21
C GLU A 144 -6.24 -26.51 2.86
N LEU A 145 -6.78 -25.76 1.89
CA LEU A 145 -8.17 -25.89 1.50
C LEU A 145 -8.37 -27.02 0.49
N THR A 146 -9.46 -27.76 0.65
CA THR A 146 -9.85 -28.77 -0.34
C THR A 146 -10.15 -28.10 -1.69
N GLY A 147 -9.47 -28.52 -2.75
CA GLY A 147 -9.57 -27.91 -4.08
C GLY A 147 -8.55 -26.79 -4.33
N GLY A 148 -7.54 -26.67 -3.50
CA GLY A 148 -6.41 -25.74 -3.62
C GLY A 148 -6.61 -24.43 -2.87
N GLY A 149 -5.50 -23.85 -2.43
CA GLY A 149 -5.45 -22.62 -1.65
C GLY A 149 -5.12 -22.87 -0.19
N SER A 150 -4.86 -21.81 0.54
CA SER A 150 -4.45 -21.84 1.95
C SER A 150 -5.23 -20.80 2.74
N MET A 151 -5.54 -21.10 3.98
CA MET A 151 -6.17 -20.17 4.91
C MET A 151 -5.32 -20.08 6.17
N PHE A 152 -5.07 -18.86 6.61
CA PHE A 152 -4.38 -18.53 7.86
C PHE A 152 -5.32 -17.75 8.75
N THR A 153 -5.39 -18.12 10.04
CA THR A 153 -6.13 -17.39 11.05
C THR A 153 -5.27 -17.18 12.29
N VAL A 154 -5.41 -16.04 12.93
CA VAL A 154 -4.69 -15.71 14.17
C VAL A 154 -5.49 -14.72 15.00
N ILE A 155 -5.29 -14.77 16.34
CA ILE A 155 -5.83 -13.78 17.27
C ILE A 155 -4.65 -12.98 17.82
N LEU A 156 -4.67 -11.67 17.60
CA LEU A 156 -3.66 -10.73 18.11
C LEU A 156 -4.36 -9.58 18.82
N ASP A 157 -3.99 -9.33 20.07
CA ASP A 157 -4.55 -8.26 20.91
C ASP A 157 -6.09 -8.26 20.97
N GLY A 158 -6.69 -9.45 20.95
CA GLY A 158 -8.14 -9.62 21.00
C GLY A 158 -8.85 -9.45 19.67
N VAL A 159 -8.13 -9.17 18.58
CA VAL A 159 -8.68 -9.07 17.22
C VAL A 159 -8.40 -10.37 16.47
N TYR A 160 -9.41 -10.89 15.81
CA TYR A 160 -9.34 -12.06 14.95
C TYR A 160 -8.95 -11.63 13.55
N TYR A 161 -7.95 -12.27 12.97
CA TYR A 161 -7.47 -12.03 11.61
C TYR A 161 -7.60 -13.30 10.78
N LEU A 162 -7.95 -13.12 9.51
CA LEU A 162 -8.00 -14.16 8.50
C LEU A 162 -7.32 -13.68 7.24
N ALA A 163 -6.44 -14.50 6.69
CA ALA A 163 -5.96 -14.38 5.31
C ALA A 163 -6.26 -15.68 4.57
N LEU A 164 -6.74 -15.60 3.33
CA LEU A 164 -7.04 -16.76 2.50
C LEU A 164 -6.54 -16.50 1.09
N THR A 165 -5.93 -17.52 0.46
CA THR A 165 -5.66 -17.50 -0.98
C THR A 165 -6.34 -18.67 -1.64
N ARG A 166 -6.95 -18.43 -2.82
CA ARG A 166 -7.53 -19.47 -3.67
C ARG A 166 -7.53 -19.01 -5.12
N ASN A 167 -6.97 -19.81 -6.01
CA ASN A 167 -6.73 -19.41 -7.39
C ASN A 167 -5.93 -18.08 -7.45
N SER A 168 -6.44 -17.08 -8.17
CA SER A 168 -5.83 -15.76 -8.29
C SER A 168 -6.31 -14.74 -7.24
N ASP A 169 -7.07 -15.18 -6.23
CA ASP A 169 -7.66 -14.30 -5.24
C ASP A 169 -6.94 -14.41 -3.89
N VAL A 170 -6.82 -13.26 -3.22
CA VAL A 170 -6.42 -13.15 -1.81
C VAL A 170 -7.54 -12.43 -1.06
N ILE A 171 -7.95 -12.99 0.05
CA ILE A 171 -8.96 -12.41 0.93
C ILE A 171 -8.31 -12.10 2.27
N TYR A 172 -8.64 -10.95 2.80
CA TYR A 172 -8.30 -10.52 4.14
C TYR A 172 -9.58 -10.19 4.90
N ALA A 173 -9.66 -10.63 6.15
CA ALA A 173 -10.70 -10.20 7.06
C ALA A 173 -10.14 -9.98 8.46
N CYS A 174 -10.70 -9.04 9.20
CA CYS A 174 -10.47 -8.92 10.63
C CYS A 174 -11.78 -8.56 11.36
N SER A 175 -11.85 -8.97 12.63
CA SER A 175 -13.01 -8.78 13.48
C SER A 175 -12.59 -8.67 14.95
N PRO A 176 -13.15 -7.73 15.72
CA PRO A 176 -12.92 -7.67 17.16
C PRO A 176 -13.61 -8.79 17.94
N ASP A 177 -14.67 -9.40 17.38
CA ASP A 177 -15.51 -10.36 18.09
C ASP A 177 -15.24 -11.81 17.68
N SER A 178 -15.38 -12.11 16.38
CA SER A 178 -15.17 -13.47 15.85
C SER A 178 -15.06 -13.48 14.34
N LEU A 179 -14.56 -14.59 13.75
CA LEU A 179 -14.53 -14.79 12.30
C LEU A 179 -15.83 -15.40 11.73
N GLN A 180 -16.88 -15.55 12.55
CA GLN A 180 -18.11 -16.22 12.13
C GLN A 180 -18.76 -15.51 10.91
N GLU A 181 -18.83 -14.18 10.92
CA GLU A 181 -19.39 -13.41 9.82
C GLU A 181 -18.50 -13.49 8.57
N ALA A 182 -17.18 -13.38 8.73
CA ALA A 182 -16.24 -13.55 7.63
C ALA A 182 -16.33 -14.95 6.99
N ASN A 183 -16.45 -16.00 7.81
CA ASN A 183 -16.64 -17.37 7.35
C ASN A 183 -17.97 -17.56 6.60
N ALA A 184 -19.04 -16.91 7.06
CA ALA A 184 -20.34 -16.92 6.36
C ALA A 184 -20.25 -16.24 4.99
N ILE A 185 -19.57 -15.08 4.91
CA ILE A 185 -19.32 -14.40 3.63
C ILE A 185 -18.50 -15.30 2.70
N LEU A 186 -17.42 -15.93 3.21
CA LEU A 186 -16.59 -16.86 2.44
C LEU A 186 -17.37 -18.07 1.90
N ALA A 187 -18.33 -18.58 2.69
CA ALA A 187 -19.20 -19.68 2.27
C ALA A 187 -20.17 -19.23 1.14
N ASP A 188 -20.77 -18.06 1.28
CA ASP A 188 -21.71 -17.52 0.30
C ASP A 188 -21.04 -17.22 -1.05
N ILE A 189 -19.80 -16.75 -1.05
CA ILE A 189 -19.02 -16.53 -2.28
C ILE A 189 -18.31 -17.80 -2.79
N GLY A 190 -18.54 -18.95 -2.12
CA GLY A 190 -18.07 -20.28 -2.56
C GLY A 190 -16.59 -20.58 -2.30
N TYR A 191 -15.95 -19.87 -1.34
CA TYR A 191 -14.55 -20.13 -0.94
C TYR A 191 -14.44 -21.19 0.15
N LEU A 192 -15.43 -21.30 1.03
CA LEU A 192 -15.55 -22.39 1.98
C LEU A 192 -16.71 -23.30 1.58
N HIS A 193 -16.49 -24.61 1.59
CA HIS A 193 -17.57 -25.58 1.43
C HIS A 193 -18.22 -25.75 2.79
N GLY A 194 -19.51 -25.41 2.89
CA GLY A 194 -20.37 -25.36 4.06
C GLY A 194 -20.18 -26.47 5.12
N LYS A 195 -19.12 -26.35 5.91
CA LYS A 195 -19.07 -26.88 7.26
C LYS A 195 -18.74 -25.69 8.16
N SER A 196 -19.74 -25.24 8.90
CA SER A 196 -19.56 -24.42 10.08
C SER A 196 -18.47 -25.07 10.94
N TYR A 197 -17.39 -24.39 11.14
CA TYR A 197 -16.45 -24.72 12.21
C TYR A 197 -16.95 -23.97 13.43
N ASP A 198 -17.72 -24.67 14.28
CA ASP A 198 -18.05 -24.26 15.63
C ASP A 198 -16.79 -24.32 16.53
#